data_8b5ef4430e28fdeda08b93a53d21fb6b
#
_entry.id   8b5ef4430e28fdeda08b93a53d21fb6b
#
_cell.length_a   1.000
_cell.length_b   1.000
_cell.length_c   1.000
_cell.angle_alpha   90.00
_cell.angle_beta   90.00
_cell.angle_gamma   90.00
#
_symmetry.space_group_name_H-M   'P 1'
#
loop_
_entity.id
_entity.type
_entity.pdbx_description
1 polymer ?
#
loop_
_entity_poly.entity_id
_entity_poly.type
_entity_poly.pdbx_seq_one_letter_code
_entity_poly.pdbx_strand_id
1 'polypeptide(L)'
;MGMCLVCDNIQLTKWFASPKEYLQCLNYIQRLLDSGDYEMESQTCDLDKVKNDKGYWVDDLIAHTIRCRHCGQKYTCSADTYHGNGRFIKDS
;
A
#
# COMPACT_ATOMS: atom_id res chain seq x y z
N MET A 1 -15.12 -0.48 -21.92
CA MET A 1 -14.03 -0.67 -21.00
C MET A 1 -14.34 -1.81 -20.04
N GLY A 2 -13.52 -2.83 -20.04
CA GLY A 2 -13.76 -3.98 -19.21
C GLY A 2 -13.42 -3.74 -17.75
N MET A 3 -14.12 -4.40 -16.85
CA MET A 3 -13.73 -4.43 -15.44
C MET A 3 -12.66 -5.49 -15.26
N CYS A 4 -11.69 -5.20 -14.40
CA CYS A 4 -10.65 -6.17 -14.05
C CYS A 4 -11.16 -7.01 -12.87
N LEU A 5 -11.35 -8.32 -13.09
CA LEU A 5 -11.84 -9.21 -12.04
C LEU A 5 -10.90 -9.26 -10.83
N VAL A 6 -9.60 -9.10 -11.06
CA VAL A 6 -8.61 -9.05 -9.99
C VAL A 6 -8.80 -7.80 -9.14
N CYS A 7 -8.96 -6.64 -9.80
CA CYS A 7 -9.12 -5.38 -9.09
C CYS A 7 -10.49 -5.23 -8.43
N ASP A 8 -11.51 -5.95 -8.90
CA ASP A 8 -12.83 -5.93 -8.28
C ASP A 8 -12.80 -6.41 -6.83
N ASN A 9 -11.81 -7.22 -6.48
CA ASN A 9 -11.68 -7.80 -5.15
C ASN A 9 -10.68 -7.05 -4.27
N ILE A 10 -10.01 -6.01 -4.80
CA ILE A 10 -9.04 -5.28 -4.01
C ILE A 10 -9.76 -4.44 -2.94
N GLN A 11 -9.24 -4.50 -1.72
CA GLN A 11 -9.82 -3.78 -0.58
C GLN A 11 -9.04 -2.50 -0.34
N LEU A 12 -9.71 -1.38 -0.53
CA LEU A 12 -9.12 -0.05 -0.36
C LEU A 12 -9.55 0.54 0.98
N THR A 13 -8.72 1.42 1.52
CA THR A 13 -8.99 2.10 2.80
C THR A 13 -8.76 3.59 2.61
N LYS A 14 -9.83 4.38 2.78
CA LYS A 14 -9.75 5.83 2.63
C LYS A 14 -9.04 6.50 3.81
N TRP A 15 -8.98 5.82 4.96
CA TRP A 15 -8.43 6.38 6.17
C TRP A 15 -8.04 5.26 7.12
N PHE A 16 -6.77 5.23 7.54
CA PHE A 16 -6.33 4.30 8.57
C PHE A 16 -6.63 4.92 9.95
N ALA A 17 -7.41 4.22 10.75
CA ALA A 17 -7.78 4.70 12.08
C ALA A 17 -6.63 4.57 13.10
N SER A 18 -5.63 3.72 12.81
CA SER A 18 -4.52 3.47 13.72
C SER A 18 -3.29 3.00 12.94
N PRO A 19 -2.09 3.09 13.53
CA PRO A 19 -0.89 2.52 12.92
C PRO A 19 -1.01 1.02 12.64
N LYS A 20 -1.77 0.30 13.46
CA LYS A 20 -2.00 -1.12 13.26
C LYS A 20 -2.70 -1.39 11.93
N GLU A 21 -3.70 -0.58 11.58
CA GLU A 21 -4.42 -0.74 10.30
C GLU A 21 -3.49 -0.50 9.13
N TYR A 22 -2.60 0.48 9.24
CA TYR A 22 -1.61 0.73 8.21
C TYR A 22 -0.69 -0.48 8.02
N LEU A 23 -0.18 -1.05 9.12
CA LEU A 23 0.70 -2.22 9.06
C LEU A 23 -0.03 -3.43 8.49
N GLN A 24 -1.31 -3.61 8.83
CA GLN A 24 -2.14 -4.67 8.26
C GLN A 24 -2.29 -4.49 6.75
N CYS A 25 -2.43 -3.25 6.29
CA CYS A 25 -2.52 -2.94 4.86
C CYS A 25 -1.21 -3.29 4.14
N LEU A 26 -0.05 -3.02 4.75
CA LEU A 26 1.23 -3.40 4.17
C LEU A 26 1.34 -4.92 4.01
N ASN A 27 0.86 -5.69 4.97
CA ASN A 27 0.82 -7.14 4.87
C ASN A 27 -0.12 -7.59 3.75
N TYR A 28 -1.24 -6.93 3.59
CA TYR A 28 -2.17 -7.19 2.49
C TYR A 28 -1.50 -6.92 1.14
N ILE A 29 -0.79 -5.79 1.01
CA ILE A 29 -0.05 -5.45 -0.21
C ILE A 29 0.99 -6.53 -0.52
N GLN A 30 1.72 -7.00 0.50
CA GLN A 30 2.70 -8.06 0.30
C GLN A 30 2.04 -9.31 -0.27
N ARG A 31 0.85 -9.68 0.20
CA ARG A 31 0.11 -10.82 -0.33
C ARG A 31 -0.34 -10.60 -1.77
N LEU A 32 -0.73 -9.36 -2.12
CA LEU A 32 -1.08 -9.02 -3.50
C LEU A 32 0.13 -9.20 -4.43
N LEU A 33 1.31 -8.77 -3.99
CA LEU A 33 2.53 -8.94 -4.76
C LEU A 33 2.90 -10.42 -4.90
N ASP A 34 2.77 -11.18 -3.82
CA ASP A 34 3.10 -12.60 -3.79
C ASP A 34 2.16 -13.42 -4.68
N SER A 35 0.93 -12.96 -4.88
CA SER A 35 -0.03 -13.65 -5.76
C SER A 35 0.37 -13.64 -7.23
N GLY A 36 1.25 -12.70 -7.62
CA GLY A 36 1.64 -12.52 -9.01
C GLY A 36 0.71 -11.63 -9.83
N ASP A 37 -0.39 -11.15 -9.24
CA ASP A 37 -1.36 -10.29 -9.93
C ASP A 37 -0.96 -8.82 -9.91
N TYR A 38 -0.06 -8.44 -9.01
CA TYR A 38 0.39 -7.05 -8.84
C TYR A 38 1.91 -6.99 -8.80
N GLU A 39 2.46 -5.83 -9.16
CA GLU A 39 3.89 -5.57 -9.07
C GLU A 39 4.13 -4.24 -8.37
N MET A 40 5.31 -4.09 -7.75
CA MET A 40 5.70 -2.83 -7.12
C MET A 40 6.07 -1.83 -8.21
N GLU A 41 5.35 -0.70 -8.26
CA GLU A 41 5.63 0.37 -9.21
C GLU A 41 6.67 1.34 -8.64
N SER A 42 6.47 1.76 -7.39
CA SER A 42 7.40 2.65 -6.70
C SER A 42 7.23 2.50 -5.19
N GLN A 43 8.29 2.82 -4.46
CA GLN A 43 8.27 2.78 -3.00
C GLN A 43 9.34 3.70 -2.43
N THR A 44 9.05 4.28 -1.27
CA THR A 44 10.02 5.09 -0.54
C THR A 44 10.97 4.23 0.28
N CYS A 45 10.53 3.04 0.67
CA CYS A 45 11.32 2.03 1.37
C CYS A 45 10.67 0.66 1.19
N ASP A 46 11.36 -0.41 1.54
CA ASP A 46 10.80 -1.75 1.46
C ASP A 46 9.60 -1.89 2.41
N LEU A 47 8.64 -2.75 2.04
CA LEU A 47 7.42 -2.96 2.84
C LEU A 47 7.71 -3.41 4.27
N ASP A 48 8.78 -4.16 4.47
CA ASP A 48 9.16 -4.68 5.79
C ASP A 48 10.14 -3.77 6.52
N LYS A 49 10.47 -2.60 5.95
CA LYS A 49 11.48 -1.67 6.51
C LYS A 49 10.90 -0.30 6.81
N VAL A 50 9.60 -0.23 7.08
CA VAL A 50 8.93 1.04 7.40
C VAL A 50 9.27 1.52 8.81
N LYS A 51 9.79 0.63 9.67
CA LYS A 51 10.30 0.97 11.00
C LYS A 51 11.75 0.54 11.12
N ASN A 52 12.54 1.32 11.88
CA ASN A 52 13.92 0.98 12.14
C ASN A 52 14.03 -0.02 13.30
N ASP A 53 15.26 -0.41 13.66
CA ASP A 53 15.53 -1.39 14.70
C ASP A 53 14.99 -0.96 16.08
N LYS A 54 14.79 0.33 16.28
CA LYS A 54 14.26 0.88 17.53
C LYS A 54 12.74 1.00 17.56
N GLY A 55 12.07 0.60 16.46
CA GLY A 55 10.63 0.67 16.36
C GLY A 55 10.07 2.02 15.94
N TYR A 56 10.92 2.94 15.48
CA TYR A 56 10.47 4.24 14.96
C TYR A 56 10.28 4.19 13.46
N TRP A 57 9.34 5.01 12.95
CA TRP A 57 9.14 5.13 11.51
C TRP A 57 10.41 5.67 10.84
N VAL A 58 10.74 5.12 9.67
CA VAL A 58 11.96 5.51 8.95
C VAL A 58 11.86 6.87 8.29
N ASP A 59 10.62 7.36 8.05
CA ASP A 59 10.38 8.65 7.40
C ASP A 59 9.04 9.21 7.84
N ASP A 60 8.85 10.51 7.66
CA ASP A 60 7.58 11.18 7.93
C ASP A 60 6.52 10.83 6.89
N LEU A 61 6.91 10.65 5.64
CA LEU A 61 6.03 10.26 4.55
C LEU A 61 6.52 8.96 3.93
N ILE A 62 5.68 7.94 3.97
CA ILE A 62 5.98 6.62 3.42
C ILE A 62 4.91 6.29 2.39
N ALA A 63 5.33 5.87 1.21
CA ALA A 63 4.40 5.53 0.15
C ALA A 63 4.86 4.30 -0.62
N HIS A 64 3.89 3.47 -1.01
CA HIS A 64 4.09 2.29 -1.83
C HIS A 64 3.01 2.28 -2.89
N THR A 65 3.41 2.27 -4.16
CA THR A 65 2.49 2.20 -5.29
C THR A 65 2.64 0.84 -5.97
N ILE A 66 1.54 0.13 -6.10
CA ILE A 66 1.50 -1.14 -6.82
C ILE A 66 0.67 -0.98 -8.09
N ARG A 67 0.94 -1.85 -9.06
CA ARG A 67 0.24 -1.84 -10.33
C ARG A 67 -0.33 -3.23 -10.62
N CYS A 68 -1.59 -3.29 -11.03
CA CYS A 68 -2.20 -4.52 -11.49
C CYS A 68 -1.55 -4.96 -12.79
N ARG A 69 -1.08 -6.20 -12.87
CA ARG A 69 -0.43 -6.74 -14.06
C ARG A 69 -1.43 -7.09 -15.17
N HIS A 70 -2.72 -7.10 -14.86
CA HIS A 70 -3.78 -7.45 -15.80
C HIS A 70 -4.38 -6.23 -16.48
N CYS A 71 -4.63 -5.15 -15.75
CA CYS A 71 -5.29 -3.96 -16.29
C CYS A 71 -4.43 -2.69 -16.23
N GLY A 72 -3.29 -2.73 -15.53
CA GLY A 72 -2.40 -1.58 -15.43
C GLY A 72 -2.82 -0.52 -14.42
N GLN A 73 -3.92 -0.74 -13.68
CA GLN A 73 -4.37 0.21 -12.67
C GLN A 73 -3.39 0.27 -11.51
N LYS A 74 -3.08 1.48 -11.07
CA LYS A 74 -2.18 1.71 -9.95
C LYS A 74 -2.96 2.02 -8.68
N TYR A 75 -2.40 1.60 -7.55
CA TYR A 75 -2.95 1.84 -6.22
C TYR A 75 -1.82 2.28 -5.31
N THR A 76 -2.06 3.29 -4.48
CA THR A 76 -1.03 3.83 -3.60
C THR A 76 -1.45 3.73 -2.15
N CYS A 77 -0.60 3.11 -1.34
CA CYS A 77 -0.68 3.12 0.11
C CYS A 77 0.30 4.18 0.61
N SER A 78 -0.22 5.20 1.26
CA SER A 78 0.61 6.26 1.81
C SER A 78 0.30 6.48 3.28
N ALA A 79 1.32 6.88 4.03
CA ALA A 79 1.17 7.18 5.44
C ALA A 79 1.98 8.43 5.77
N ASP A 80 1.33 9.37 6.46
CA ASP A 80 1.96 10.52 7.08
C ASP A 80 2.16 10.16 8.54
N THR A 81 3.36 9.68 8.88
CA THR A 81 3.64 9.20 10.24
C THR A 81 3.75 10.36 11.23
N TYR A 82 4.07 11.56 10.74
CA TYR A 82 4.15 12.75 11.57
C TYR A 82 2.77 13.19 12.06
N HIS A 83 1.77 13.19 11.16
CA HIS A 83 0.40 13.57 11.49
C HIS A 83 -0.47 12.39 11.90
N GLY A 84 0.02 11.17 11.76
CA GLY A 84 -0.68 9.97 12.18
C GLY A 84 -1.86 9.59 11.30
N ASN A 85 -1.78 9.85 9.98
CA ASN A 85 -2.84 9.46 9.05
C ASN A 85 -2.26 8.71 7.84
N GLY A 86 -3.15 8.12 7.06
CA GLY A 86 -2.77 7.40 5.87
C GLY A 86 -3.95 6.77 5.18
N ARG A 87 -3.71 6.23 3.98
CA ARG A 87 -4.76 5.65 3.15
C ARG A 87 -4.18 4.70 2.10
N PHE A 88 -5.05 3.83 1.60
CA PHE A 88 -4.74 2.97 0.46
C PHE A 88 -5.85 3.17 -0.57
N ILE A 89 -5.55 3.86 -1.66
CA ILE A 89 -6.54 4.28 -2.63
C ILE A 89 -6.08 4.00 -4.06
N LYS A 90 -7.06 4.00 -4.96
CA LYS A 90 -6.84 3.88 -6.39
C LYS A 90 -6.30 5.19 -6.93
N ASP A 91 -5.24 5.11 -7.74
CA ASP A 91 -4.71 6.29 -8.43
C ASP A 91 -5.63 6.67 -9.59
N SER A 92 -5.78 7.95 -9.79
CA SER A 92 -6.62 8.45 -10.90
C SER A 92 -5.93 8.36 -12.25
#